data_0cce85534749e520687ffde4520d4f6b
#
_entry.id   0cce85534749e520687ffde4520d4f6b
#
_cell.length_a   1.000
_cell.length_b   1.000
_cell.length_c   1.000
_cell.angle_alpha   90.00
_cell.angle_beta   90.00
_cell.angle_gamma   90.00
#
_symmetry.space_group_name_H-M   'P 1'
#
loop_
_entity.id
_entity.type
_entity.pdbx_description
1 polymer ?
#
loop_
_entity_poly.entity_id
_entity_poly.type
_entity_poly.pdbx_seq_one_letter_code
_entity_poly.pdbx_strand_id
1 'polypeptide(L)'
;MVAMKCMKVHGAKDRNTVTFLEGKHVENTGGYKDMGTKRQDIRTLSKRHPKLETLMNRIDKESLIRQHRLQKKDKAPGIDMVTKEVYQENLNENIDDLMHRLKSFSYKPQPVRRVEIDKGNGKKRPLGIPVYEDRLFQGAMADILSDVYEPRFLDCSYGFRPNRKAHDAIKVINDTIMRKKVNYILDCDIKGFFDNVNHEWLMKFLRNDIADPNYLRYIARMLKSGVMIEGKYEETSVGTPQGGLISPILANVYLHYVLDIWFEKCIKKQLYGEAYLVRFADYTEVETMPKLFLNCRRYQGFRLNISA
;
A
#
# COMPACT_ATOMS: atom_id res chain seq x y z
N MET A 1 2.10 -15.48 10.80
CA MET A 1 3.57 -15.29 11.00
C MET A 1 4.16 -14.91 9.65
N VAL A 2 4.51 -13.64 9.43
CA VAL A 2 5.14 -13.19 8.18
C VAL A 2 6.62 -13.54 8.29
N ALA A 3 7.08 -14.50 7.46
CA ALA A 3 8.48 -14.90 7.45
C ALA A 3 9.31 -13.86 6.70
N MET A 4 10.17 -13.14 7.40
CA MET A 4 11.15 -12.24 6.82
C MET A 4 12.39 -13.04 6.42
N LYS A 5 12.70 -13.12 5.13
CA LYS A 5 13.90 -13.81 4.63
C LYS A 5 15.03 -12.80 4.50
N CYS A 6 16.01 -12.91 5.39
CA CYS A 6 17.23 -12.12 5.32
C CYS A 6 18.18 -12.72 4.26
N MET A 7 18.50 -11.95 3.23
CA MET A 7 19.25 -12.43 2.07
C MET A 7 20.64 -11.84 1.90
N LYS A 8 21.49 -11.81 2.80
CA LYS A 8 22.92 -11.43 2.75
C LYS A 8 23.28 -10.15 3.48
N VAL A 9 24.23 -10.30 4.36
CA VAL A 9 24.98 -9.19 4.95
C VAL A 9 26.22 -8.98 4.07
N HIS A 10 26.37 -7.79 3.50
CA HIS A 10 27.55 -7.42 2.73
C HIS A 10 28.42 -6.44 3.54
N GLY A 11 29.70 -6.77 3.69
CA GLY A 11 30.68 -5.83 4.25
C GLY A 11 31.00 -4.73 3.24
N ALA A 12 31.00 -3.46 3.67
CA ALA A 12 31.16 -2.28 2.83
C ALA A 12 32.58 -2.07 2.26
N LYS A 13 33.38 -3.12 2.06
CA LYS A 13 34.77 -2.97 1.56
C LYS A 13 34.94 -3.09 0.06
N ASP A 14 33.94 -3.57 -0.69
CA ASP A 14 34.07 -3.68 -2.15
C ASP A 14 33.45 -2.44 -2.83
N ARG A 15 34.32 -1.50 -3.21
CA ARG A 15 34.01 -0.38 -4.08
C ARG A 15 34.06 -0.82 -5.54
N ASN A 16 33.06 -1.51 -6.04
CA ASN A 16 32.95 -1.72 -7.48
C ASN A 16 31.49 -1.65 -7.92
N THR A 17 31.28 -0.63 -8.73
CA THR A 17 30.30 -0.46 -9.80
C THR A 17 28.89 -1.00 -9.59
N VAL A 18 27.98 -0.11 -9.24
CA VAL A 18 26.54 -0.36 -9.33
C VAL A 18 26.14 -0.18 -10.79
N THR A 19 25.90 -1.28 -11.49
CA THR A 19 25.30 -1.27 -12.83
C THR A 19 23.78 -1.16 -12.67
N PHE A 20 23.21 -0.09 -13.24
CA PHE A 20 21.76 0.12 -13.24
C PHE A 20 21.16 -0.61 -14.44
N LEU A 21 20.19 -1.50 -14.17
CA LEU A 21 19.31 -2.02 -15.20
C LEU A 21 18.00 -1.20 -15.18
N GLU A 22 17.69 -0.59 -16.31
CA GLU A 22 16.45 0.17 -16.50
C GLU A 22 15.24 -0.76 -16.57
N GLY A 23 14.50 -0.85 -15.46
CA GLY A 23 13.18 -1.48 -15.45
C GLY A 23 12.08 -0.50 -15.88
N LYS A 24 11.20 -0.91 -16.78
CA LYS A 24 10.06 -0.11 -17.24
C LYS A 24 9.18 0.35 -16.08
N HIS A 25 9.19 1.64 -15.85
CA HIS A 25 8.36 2.33 -14.86
C HIS A 25 6.88 2.28 -15.27
N VAL A 26 6.03 1.75 -14.40
CA VAL A 26 4.61 2.11 -14.39
C VAL A 26 4.49 3.36 -13.54
N GLU A 27 4.55 4.51 -14.17
CA GLU A 27 4.27 5.78 -13.52
C GLU A 27 2.79 5.85 -13.16
N ASN A 28 2.48 5.68 -11.88
CA ASN A 28 1.18 6.06 -11.34
C ASN A 28 1.18 7.55 -11.02
N THR A 29 1.51 8.38 -12.04
CA THR A 29 1.40 9.83 -12.02
C THR A 29 0.01 10.25 -12.47
N GLY A 30 -1.03 9.68 -11.87
CA GLY A 30 -2.40 10.20 -11.96
C GLY A 30 -2.42 11.58 -11.30
N GLY A 31 -2.57 12.62 -12.11
CA GLY A 31 -2.48 14.02 -11.74
C GLY A 31 -3.23 14.41 -10.46
N TYR A 32 -2.48 14.69 -9.43
CA TYR A 32 -2.92 15.32 -8.18
C TYR A 32 -3.09 16.84 -8.33
N LYS A 33 -3.33 17.33 -9.53
CA LYS A 33 -3.65 18.74 -9.76
C LYS A 33 -5.16 18.92 -9.60
N ASP A 34 -5.50 19.72 -8.62
CA ASP A 34 -6.83 20.29 -8.34
C ASP A 34 -7.78 19.47 -7.45
N MET A 35 -7.46 19.48 -6.17
CA MET A 35 -8.39 19.21 -5.07
C MET A 35 -8.11 20.15 -3.89
N GLY A 36 -8.18 21.45 -4.13
CA GLY A 36 -7.61 22.47 -3.25
C GLY A 36 -8.08 22.47 -1.81
N THR A 37 -9.35 22.35 -1.48
CA THR A 37 -9.83 22.67 -0.13
C THR A 37 -10.20 21.45 0.71
N LYS A 38 -10.97 20.49 0.19
CA LYS A 38 -11.44 19.33 1.01
C LYS A 38 -10.35 18.34 1.40
N ARG A 39 -9.36 18.07 0.53
CA ARG A 39 -8.24 17.14 0.83
C ARG A 39 -7.19 17.78 1.73
N GLN A 40 -6.88 19.05 1.54
CA GLN A 40 -5.97 19.79 2.39
C GLN A 40 -6.51 19.89 3.82
N ASP A 41 -7.83 19.91 3.98
CA ASP A 41 -8.52 19.84 5.25
C ASP A 41 -8.22 18.52 5.99
N ILE A 42 -8.37 17.35 5.34
CA ILE A 42 -8.08 16.04 5.97
C ILE A 42 -6.63 15.95 6.43
N ARG A 43 -5.66 16.37 5.63
CA ARG A 43 -4.23 16.38 6.00
C ARG A 43 -3.96 17.29 7.20
N THR A 44 -4.61 18.44 7.23
CA THR A 44 -4.50 19.40 8.34
C THR A 44 -5.12 18.85 9.62
N LEU A 45 -6.31 18.24 9.50
CA LEU A 45 -6.97 17.57 10.62
C LEU A 45 -6.14 16.40 11.14
N SER A 46 -5.55 15.61 10.25
CA SER A 46 -4.70 14.46 10.62
C SER A 46 -3.44 14.87 11.41
N LYS A 47 -2.90 16.06 11.15
CA LYS A 47 -1.78 16.60 11.95
C LYS A 47 -2.21 17.09 13.34
N ARG A 48 -3.45 17.55 13.47
CA ARG A 48 -3.96 18.18 14.70
C ARG A 48 -4.67 17.23 15.63
N HIS A 49 -5.29 16.19 15.07
CA HIS A 49 -6.13 15.27 15.84
C HIS A 49 -5.57 13.85 15.80
N PRO A 50 -5.48 13.16 16.94
CA PRO A 50 -5.00 11.78 17.01
C PRO A 50 -5.93 10.81 16.27
N LYS A 51 -7.25 11.07 16.29
CA LYS A 51 -8.26 10.28 15.57
C LYS A 51 -9.15 11.16 14.72
N LEU A 52 -9.52 10.63 13.56
CA LEU A 52 -10.40 11.31 12.61
C LEU A 52 -11.77 10.63 12.55
N GLU A 53 -12.81 11.47 12.52
CA GLU A 53 -14.21 11.10 12.39
C GLU A 53 -14.76 11.55 11.04
N THR A 54 -15.96 11.06 10.70
CA THR A 54 -16.72 11.53 9.53
C THR A 54 -16.02 11.43 8.17
N LEU A 55 -15.12 10.47 8.03
CA LEU A 55 -14.39 10.25 6.77
C LEU A 55 -15.30 9.70 5.67
N MET A 56 -16.30 8.89 6.02
CA MET A 56 -17.27 8.36 5.06
C MET A 56 -18.07 9.47 4.37
N ASN A 57 -18.36 10.56 5.06
CA ASN A 57 -19.07 11.72 4.51
C ASN A 57 -18.24 12.50 3.46
N ARG A 58 -16.94 12.23 3.36
CA ARG A 58 -16.06 12.83 2.34
C ARG A 58 -16.15 12.11 1.00
N ILE A 59 -16.84 10.98 0.94
CA ILE A 59 -17.12 10.26 -0.30
C ILE A 59 -18.42 10.84 -0.86
N ASP A 60 -18.31 11.59 -1.93
CA ASP A 60 -19.39 12.24 -2.64
C ASP A 60 -19.41 11.85 -4.12
N LYS A 61 -20.44 12.27 -4.83
CA LYS A 61 -20.63 12.02 -6.27
C LYS A 61 -19.42 12.49 -7.08
N GLU A 62 -18.86 13.65 -6.72
CA GLU A 62 -17.69 14.23 -7.41
C GLU A 62 -16.45 13.35 -7.25
N SER A 63 -16.22 12.81 -6.06
CA SER A 63 -15.08 11.90 -5.79
C SER A 63 -15.17 10.63 -6.62
N LEU A 64 -16.37 10.04 -6.78
CA LEU A 64 -16.58 8.85 -7.60
C LEU A 64 -16.44 9.14 -9.10
N ILE A 65 -17.02 10.26 -9.59
CA ILE A 65 -16.84 10.72 -10.98
C ILE A 65 -15.35 10.97 -11.28
N ARG A 66 -14.61 11.55 -10.35
CA ARG A 66 -13.17 11.72 -10.49
C ARG A 66 -12.47 10.37 -10.61
N GLN A 67 -12.79 9.41 -9.75
CA GLN A 67 -12.23 8.06 -9.87
C GLN A 67 -12.56 7.42 -11.21
N HIS A 68 -13.78 7.62 -11.74
CA HIS A 68 -14.15 7.16 -13.08
C HIS A 68 -13.24 7.77 -14.17
N ARG A 69 -12.97 9.09 -14.10
CA ARG A 69 -12.07 9.76 -15.06
C ARG A 69 -10.64 9.22 -15.01
N LEU A 70 -10.14 8.85 -13.82
CA LEU A 70 -8.80 8.29 -13.59
C LEU A 70 -8.66 6.85 -14.09
N GLN A 71 -9.77 6.09 -14.26
CA GLN A 71 -9.68 4.74 -14.80
C GLN A 71 -9.23 4.76 -16.27
N LYS A 72 -8.25 3.92 -16.60
CA LYS A 72 -7.85 3.70 -18.00
C LYS A 72 -8.92 2.90 -18.73
N LYS A 73 -9.07 3.12 -20.05
CA LYS A 73 -10.07 2.46 -20.89
C LYS A 73 -9.82 0.95 -20.99
N ASP A 74 -8.62 0.52 -21.30
CA ASP A 74 -8.28 -0.86 -21.63
C ASP A 74 -8.04 -1.76 -20.39
N LYS A 75 -8.73 -1.52 -19.29
CA LYS A 75 -8.60 -2.36 -18.08
C LYS A 75 -9.55 -3.54 -18.13
N ALA A 76 -9.02 -4.74 -17.87
CA ALA A 76 -9.82 -5.94 -17.77
C ALA A 76 -10.99 -5.79 -16.79
N PRO A 77 -12.22 -6.25 -17.14
CA PRO A 77 -13.39 -6.18 -16.28
C PRO A 77 -13.31 -7.14 -15.10
N GLY A 78 -14.10 -6.88 -14.06
CA GLY A 78 -14.29 -7.77 -12.92
C GLY A 78 -15.13 -9.01 -13.27
N ILE A 79 -15.76 -9.60 -12.25
CA ILE A 79 -16.68 -10.77 -12.44
C ILE A 79 -17.97 -10.36 -13.12
N ASP A 80 -18.37 -9.10 -13.02
CA ASP A 80 -19.56 -8.51 -13.63
C ASP A 80 -19.42 -8.18 -15.11
N MET A 81 -18.19 -8.34 -15.65
CA MET A 81 -17.83 -8.01 -17.03
C MET A 81 -18.07 -6.54 -17.42
N VAL A 82 -18.29 -5.63 -16.46
CA VAL A 82 -18.51 -4.21 -16.71
C VAL A 82 -17.18 -3.52 -17.00
N THR A 83 -17.09 -2.89 -18.17
CA THR A 83 -15.96 -2.06 -18.60
C THR A 83 -16.22 -0.58 -18.29
N LYS A 84 -15.20 0.26 -18.49
CA LYS A 84 -15.36 1.69 -18.37
C LYS A 84 -16.38 2.26 -19.35
N GLU A 85 -16.36 1.76 -20.56
CA GLU A 85 -17.23 2.18 -21.66
C GLU A 85 -18.69 1.88 -21.34
N VAL A 86 -19.01 0.65 -20.96
CA VAL A 86 -20.35 0.22 -20.54
C VAL A 86 -20.85 1.05 -19.35
N TYR A 87 -19.99 1.27 -18.33
CA TYR A 87 -20.40 2.07 -17.18
C TYR A 87 -20.65 3.55 -17.51
N GLN A 88 -19.92 4.07 -18.51
CA GLN A 88 -20.02 5.46 -18.97
C GLN A 88 -21.37 5.77 -19.65
N GLU A 89 -22.03 4.77 -20.27
CA GLU A 89 -23.30 4.96 -20.97
C GLU A 89 -24.38 5.57 -20.07
N ASN A 90 -24.44 5.11 -18.80
CA ASN A 90 -25.39 5.60 -17.81
C ASN A 90 -24.66 6.12 -16.55
N LEU A 91 -23.55 6.86 -16.74
CA LEU A 91 -22.65 7.25 -15.66
C LEU A 91 -23.35 7.91 -14.47
N ASN A 92 -24.23 8.90 -14.72
CA ASN A 92 -24.89 9.65 -13.66
C ASN A 92 -25.82 8.78 -12.83
N GLU A 93 -26.61 7.94 -13.48
CA GLU A 93 -27.56 7.02 -12.86
C GLU A 93 -26.81 5.96 -12.04
N ASN A 94 -25.77 5.36 -12.63
CA ASN A 94 -24.91 4.37 -11.97
C ASN A 94 -24.24 4.96 -10.71
N ILE A 95 -23.72 6.19 -10.79
CA ILE A 95 -23.10 6.86 -9.63
C ILE A 95 -24.15 7.23 -8.58
N ASP A 96 -25.35 7.67 -8.97
CA ASP A 96 -26.43 8.01 -8.02
C ASP A 96 -26.92 6.75 -7.28
N ASP A 97 -27.07 5.63 -7.99
CA ASP A 97 -27.40 4.34 -7.36
C ASP A 97 -26.29 3.86 -6.42
N LEU A 98 -25.02 3.91 -6.86
CA LEU A 98 -23.90 3.56 -6.00
C LEU A 98 -23.88 4.43 -4.73
N MET A 99 -24.08 5.74 -4.85
CA MET A 99 -24.15 6.67 -3.71
C MET A 99 -25.32 6.34 -2.77
N HIS A 100 -26.49 5.97 -3.31
CA HIS A 100 -27.64 5.55 -2.53
C HIS A 100 -27.30 4.28 -1.71
N ARG A 101 -26.74 3.26 -2.36
CA ARG A 101 -26.32 2.00 -1.69
C ARG A 101 -25.22 2.22 -0.66
N LEU A 102 -24.29 3.15 -0.91
CA LEU A 102 -23.24 3.51 0.04
C LEU A 102 -23.82 4.21 1.28
N LYS A 103 -24.74 5.17 1.11
CA LYS A 103 -25.38 5.91 2.21
C LYS A 103 -26.30 5.03 3.04
N SER A 104 -27.01 4.10 2.43
CA SER A 104 -27.90 3.14 3.13
C SER A 104 -27.13 1.96 3.73
N PHE A 105 -25.81 1.88 3.55
CA PHE A 105 -24.96 0.76 3.96
C PHE A 105 -25.35 -0.59 3.36
N SER A 106 -26.15 -0.61 2.30
CA SER A 106 -26.53 -1.82 1.58
C SER A 106 -25.46 -2.30 0.60
N TYR A 107 -24.52 -1.43 0.20
CA TYR A 107 -23.43 -1.80 -0.69
C TYR A 107 -22.55 -2.89 -0.10
N LYS A 108 -22.32 -3.95 -0.88
CA LYS A 108 -21.41 -5.05 -0.56
C LYS A 108 -20.38 -5.18 -1.68
N PRO A 109 -19.08 -4.99 -1.40
CA PRO A 109 -18.03 -5.25 -2.38
C PRO A 109 -18.13 -6.68 -2.90
N GLN A 110 -17.90 -6.84 -4.20
CA GLN A 110 -17.97 -8.12 -4.88
C GLN A 110 -16.63 -8.87 -4.78
N PRO A 111 -16.62 -10.20 -4.92
CA PRO A 111 -15.37 -10.97 -5.02
C PRO A 111 -14.51 -10.48 -6.19
N VAL A 112 -13.19 -10.43 -6.00
CA VAL A 112 -12.29 -10.10 -7.09
C VAL A 112 -12.13 -11.28 -8.05
N ARG A 113 -12.09 -11.03 -9.35
CA ARG A 113 -11.77 -12.04 -10.36
C ARG A 113 -10.27 -12.30 -10.37
N ARG A 114 -9.83 -13.50 -10.04
CA ARG A 114 -8.42 -13.88 -10.04
C ARG A 114 -7.95 -14.21 -11.46
N VAL A 115 -6.83 -13.59 -11.85
CA VAL A 115 -6.14 -13.86 -13.11
C VAL A 115 -4.67 -14.08 -12.80
N GLU A 116 -4.04 -15.04 -13.45
CA GLU A 116 -2.61 -15.27 -13.33
C GLU A 116 -1.86 -14.50 -14.42
N ILE A 117 -0.89 -13.68 -14.02
CA ILE A 117 0.01 -12.94 -14.91
C ILE A 117 1.38 -13.60 -14.88
N ASP A 118 1.97 -13.82 -16.05
CA ASP A 118 3.33 -14.34 -16.17
C ASP A 118 4.35 -13.29 -15.72
N LYS A 119 5.30 -13.70 -14.86
CA LYS A 119 6.44 -12.87 -14.38
C LYS A 119 7.64 -12.86 -15.33
N GLY A 120 7.57 -13.51 -16.49
CA GLY A 120 8.67 -13.58 -17.46
C GLY A 120 9.78 -14.59 -17.11
N ASN A 121 9.68 -15.28 -15.98
CA ASN A 121 10.65 -16.31 -15.53
C ASN A 121 9.99 -17.68 -15.27
N GLY A 122 8.86 -17.95 -15.94
CA GLY A 122 8.07 -19.16 -15.75
C GLY A 122 7.27 -19.21 -14.45
N LYS A 123 7.31 -18.16 -13.63
CA LYS A 123 6.47 -18.02 -12.44
C LYS A 123 5.25 -17.17 -12.75
N LYS A 124 4.11 -17.58 -12.23
CA LYS A 124 2.86 -16.82 -12.34
C LYS A 124 2.60 -16.00 -11.08
N ARG A 125 1.95 -14.87 -11.27
CA ARG A 125 1.51 -13.99 -10.19
C ARG A 125 -0.01 -13.87 -10.21
N PRO A 126 -0.70 -14.17 -9.11
CA PRO A 126 -2.13 -13.93 -9.03
C PRO A 126 -2.42 -12.42 -8.96
N LEU A 127 -3.37 -11.96 -9.76
CA LEU A 127 -3.91 -10.61 -9.72
C LEU A 127 -5.41 -10.67 -9.51
N GLY A 128 -5.94 -9.98 -8.51
CA GLY A 128 -7.37 -9.83 -8.28
C GLY A 128 -7.90 -8.61 -9.04
N ILE A 129 -8.88 -8.80 -9.89
CA ILE A 129 -9.51 -7.74 -10.65
C ILE A 129 -10.88 -7.43 -10.03
N PRO A 130 -11.04 -6.28 -9.32
CA PRO A 130 -12.32 -5.87 -8.75
C PRO A 130 -13.34 -5.51 -9.84
N VAL A 131 -14.62 -5.59 -9.52
CA VAL A 131 -15.68 -5.05 -10.37
C VAL A 131 -15.54 -3.52 -10.52
N TYR A 132 -16.18 -2.97 -11.55
CA TYR A 132 -15.93 -1.57 -11.89
C TYR A 132 -16.32 -0.61 -10.76
N GLU A 133 -17.47 -0.78 -10.14
CA GLU A 133 -17.91 0.04 -9.00
C GLU A 133 -16.97 -0.04 -7.79
N ASP A 134 -16.48 -1.25 -7.49
CA ASP A 134 -15.51 -1.41 -6.41
C ASP A 134 -14.23 -0.62 -6.67
N ARG A 135 -13.76 -0.53 -7.92
CA ARG A 135 -12.60 0.29 -8.26
C ARG A 135 -12.86 1.77 -7.97
N LEU A 136 -14.04 2.28 -8.32
CA LEU A 136 -14.38 3.68 -8.05
C LEU A 136 -14.42 3.96 -6.55
N PHE A 137 -15.09 3.09 -5.81
CA PHE A 137 -15.24 3.25 -4.37
C PHE A 137 -13.92 3.04 -3.63
N GLN A 138 -13.15 1.99 -3.96
CA GLN A 138 -11.83 1.76 -3.39
C GLN A 138 -10.87 2.93 -3.68
N GLY A 139 -10.92 3.49 -4.89
CA GLY A 139 -10.12 4.65 -5.26
C GLY A 139 -10.45 5.88 -4.40
N ALA A 140 -11.74 6.17 -4.20
CA ALA A 140 -12.17 7.28 -3.34
C ALA A 140 -11.75 7.07 -1.87
N MET A 141 -11.88 5.85 -1.35
CA MET A 141 -11.41 5.50 0.00
C MET A 141 -9.88 5.57 0.11
N ALA A 142 -9.14 5.10 -0.90
CA ALA A 142 -7.69 5.16 -0.91
C ALA A 142 -7.16 6.61 -0.90
N ASP A 143 -7.82 7.52 -1.61
CA ASP A 143 -7.51 8.95 -1.59
C ASP A 143 -7.63 9.53 -0.18
N ILE A 144 -8.73 9.21 0.52
CA ILE A 144 -8.97 9.68 1.90
C ILE A 144 -7.91 9.09 2.85
N LEU A 145 -7.64 7.78 2.78
CA LEU A 145 -6.60 7.14 3.58
C LEU A 145 -5.22 7.75 3.32
N SER A 146 -4.90 8.03 2.07
CA SER A 146 -3.65 8.69 1.72
C SER A 146 -3.53 10.06 2.39
N ASP A 147 -4.60 10.84 2.41
CA ASP A 147 -4.60 12.16 3.07
C ASP A 147 -4.55 12.06 4.61
N VAL A 148 -5.12 11.00 5.19
CA VAL A 148 -5.01 10.69 6.62
C VAL A 148 -3.59 10.30 7.01
N TYR A 149 -2.96 9.41 6.23
CA TYR A 149 -1.70 8.79 6.63
C TYR A 149 -0.45 9.49 6.11
N GLU A 150 -0.53 10.24 5.01
CA GLU A 150 0.65 10.94 4.47
C GLU A 150 1.35 11.85 5.50
N PRO A 151 0.65 12.59 6.37
CA PRO A 151 1.30 13.36 7.43
C PRO A 151 1.87 12.53 8.57
N ARG A 152 1.49 11.25 8.69
CA ARG A 152 1.89 10.35 9.79
C ARG A 152 3.02 9.41 9.41
N PHE A 153 3.14 9.07 8.13
CA PHE A 153 4.20 8.19 7.65
C PHE A 153 5.59 8.78 7.89
N LEU A 154 6.51 7.93 8.34
CA LEU A 154 7.89 8.30 8.53
C LEU A 154 8.61 8.52 7.19
N ASP A 155 9.71 9.25 7.23
CA ASP A 155 10.49 9.58 6.03
C ASP A 155 11.22 8.39 5.42
N CYS A 156 11.36 7.30 6.16
CA CYS A 156 11.95 6.05 5.67
C CYS A 156 11.08 5.33 4.62
N SER A 157 9.78 5.65 4.52
CA SER A 157 8.82 4.99 3.64
C SER A 157 8.66 5.75 2.32
N TYR A 158 8.85 5.07 1.18
CA TYR A 158 8.83 5.68 -0.18
C TYR A 158 7.77 5.11 -1.11
N GLY A 159 7.53 3.79 -1.09
CA GLY A 159 6.62 3.14 -2.02
C GLY A 159 5.15 3.53 -1.82
N PHE A 160 4.39 3.63 -2.91
CA PHE A 160 2.94 3.94 -2.92
C PHE A 160 2.56 5.26 -2.24
N ARG A 161 3.48 6.19 -2.12
CA ARG A 161 3.25 7.51 -1.53
C ARG A 161 3.30 8.61 -2.59
N PRO A 162 2.41 9.62 -2.51
CA PRO A 162 2.44 10.74 -3.44
C PRO A 162 3.77 11.51 -3.34
N ASN A 163 4.30 11.92 -4.49
CA ASN A 163 5.54 12.70 -4.61
C ASN A 163 6.81 11.99 -4.07
N ARG A 164 6.77 10.67 -3.88
CA ARG A 164 7.94 9.86 -3.53
C ARG A 164 8.18 8.79 -4.59
N LYS A 165 9.36 8.77 -5.15
CA LYS A 165 9.76 7.87 -6.24
C LYS A 165 10.83 6.88 -5.77
N ALA A 166 11.00 5.78 -6.51
CA ALA A 166 12.07 4.82 -6.23
C ALA A 166 13.46 5.49 -6.27
N HIS A 167 13.65 6.42 -7.20
CA HIS A 167 14.89 7.19 -7.30
C HIS A 167 15.20 8.02 -6.05
N ASP A 168 14.19 8.54 -5.35
CA ASP A 168 14.39 9.28 -4.11
C ASP A 168 14.90 8.35 -3.00
N ALA A 169 14.35 7.13 -2.92
CA ALA A 169 14.82 6.10 -2.00
C ALA A 169 16.27 5.71 -2.30
N ILE A 170 16.61 5.46 -3.57
CA ILE A 170 17.98 5.13 -4.02
C ILE A 170 18.94 6.28 -3.71
N LYS A 171 18.54 7.53 -3.94
CA LYS A 171 19.34 8.70 -3.61
C LYS A 171 19.67 8.77 -2.12
N VAL A 172 18.66 8.57 -1.26
CA VAL A 172 18.88 8.57 0.20
C VAL A 172 19.81 7.42 0.61
N ILE A 173 19.68 6.25 0.02
CA ILE A 173 20.59 5.12 0.23
C ILE A 173 22.03 5.51 -0.14
N ASN A 174 22.22 6.04 -1.35
CA ASN A 174 23.54 6.46 -1.84
C ASN A 174 24.15 7.54 -0.93
N ASP A 175 23.39 8.59 -0.61
CA ASP A 175 23.85 9.66 0.25
C ASP A 175 24.23 9.16 1.66
N THR A 176 23.47 8.18 2.19
CA THR A 176 23.75 7.55 3.48
C THR A 176 25.05 6.77 3.44
N ILE A 177 25.27 5.94 2.41
CA ILE A 177 26.50 5.14 2.26
C ILE A 177 27.72 6.03 2.06
N MET A 178 27.60 7.09 1.27
CA MET A 178 28.72 7.98 0.92
C MET A 178 29.11 8.94 2.06
N ARG A 179 28.15 9.39 2.84
CA ARG A 179 28.37 10.46 3.84
C ARG A 179 28.38 10.00 5.29
N LYS A 180 27.89 8.77 5.55
CA LYS A 180 27.81 8.21 6.91
C LYS A 180 28.73 7.01 7.06
N LYS A 181 29.09 6.69 8.30
CA LYS A 181 29.91 5.53 8.61
C LYS A 181 29.05 4.26 8.58
N VAL A 182 28.73 3.77 7.39
CA VAL A 182 27.96 2.54 7.17
C VAL A 182 28.93 1.38 7.02
N ASN A 183 28.88 0.41 7.93
CA ASN A 183 29.71 -0.80 7.89
C ASN A 183 28.94 -2.02 7.32
N TYR A 184 27.62 -2.04 7.50
CA TYR A 184 26.76 -3.16 7.08
C TYR A 184 25.52 -2.65 6.36
N ILE A 185 25.13 -3.37 5.32
CA ILE A 185 23.88 -3.18 4.61
C ILE A 185 23.10 -4.47 4.75
N LEU A 186 21.91 -4.40 5.33
CA LEU A 186 21.00 -5.52 5.43
C LEU A 186 19.88 -5.31 4.41
N ASP A 187 19.78 -6.25 3.49
CA ASP A 187 18.76 -6.28 2.46
C ASP A 187 17.70 -7.32 2.84
N CYS A 188 16.45 -6.88 2.95
CA CYS A 188 15.35 -7.71 3.41
C CYS A 188 14.14 -7.59 2.50
N ASP A 189 13.53 -8.72 2.18
CA ASP A 189 12.26 -8.81 1.45
C ASP A 189 11.22 -9.55 2.31
N ILE A 190 9.95 -9.09 2.23
CA ILE A 190 8.85 -9.72 2.97
C ILE A 190 8.11 -10.65 2.01
N LYS A 191 8.38 -11.95 2.13
CA LYS A 191 7.79 -12.96 1.26
C LYS A 191 6.27 -12.99 1.37
N GLY A 192 5.58 -12.77 0.23
CA GLY A 192 4.11 -12.90 0.16
C GLY A 192 3.37 -11.93 1.08
N PHE A 193 3.87 -10.71 1.23
CA PHE A 193 3.33 -9.73 2.17
C PHE A 193 1.83 -9.53 1.99
N PHE A 194 1.36 -9.22 0.77
CA PHE A 194 -0.05 -8.96 0.49
C PHE A 194 -0.96 -10.15 0.80
N ASP A 195 -0.46 -11.37 0.63
CA ASP A 195 -1.21 -12.59 0.90
C ASP A 195 -1.28 -12.93 2.40
N ASN A 196 -0.42 -12.30 3.22
CA ASN A 196 -0.27 -12.62 4.65
C ASN A 196 -0.61 -11.44 5.59
N VAL A 197 -1.18 -10.35 5.10
CA VAL A 197 -1.63 -9.23 5.94
C VAL A 197 -2.73 -9.72 6.88
N ASN A 198 -2.49 -9.65 8.18
CA ASN A 198 -3.49 -10.03 9.18
C ASN A 198 -4.57 -8.94 9.29
N HIS A 199 -5.83 -9.30 9.00
CA HIS A 199 -6.95 -8.36 9.00
C HIS A 199 -7.23 -7.76 10.38
N GLU A 200 -7.08 -8.55 11.46
CA GLU A 200 -7.35 -8.06 12.82
C GLU A 200 -6.36 -6.98 13.24
N TRP A 201 -5.06 -7.21 12.98
CA TRP A 201 -4.02 -6.23 13.26
C TRP A 201 -4.17 -4.98 12.38
N LEU A 202 -4.43 -5.15 11.08
CA LEU A 202 -4.70 -4.02 10.20
C LEU A 202 -5.87 -3.17 10.72
N MET A 203 -6.97 -3.80 11.10
CA MET A 203 -8.12 -3.11 11.66
C MET A 203 -7.83 -2.46 13.02
N LYS A 204 -6.97 -3.05 13.87
CA LYS A 204 -6.50 -2.42 15.11
C LYS A 204 -5.71 -1.15 14.82
N PHE A 205 -4.78 -1.20 13.87
CA PHE A 205 -3.99 -0.03 13.45
C PHE A 205 -4.88 1.09 12.90
N LEU A 206 -5.81 0.75 12.01
CA LEU A 206 -6.76 1.73 11.48
C LEU A 206 -7.62 2.37 12.58
N ARG A 207 -8.12 1.60 13.55
CA ARG A 207 -8.90 2.10 14.69
C ARG A 207 -8.10 3.00 15.63
N ASN A 208 -6.78 2.90 15.62
CA ASN A 208 -5.94 3.82 16.38
C ASN A 208 -6.06 5.26 15.86
N ASP A 209 -6.23 5.44 14.55
CA ASP A 209 -6.19 6.73 13.87
C ASP A 209 -7.56 7.18 13.35
N ILE A 210 -8.50 6.26 13.17
CA ILE A 210 -9.81 6.51 12.57
C ILE A 210 -10.90 6.08 13.57
N ALA A 211 -11.78 7.01 13.90
CA ALA A 211 -12.93 6.78 14.77
C ALA A 211 -14.26 6.65 13.99
N ASP A 212 -14.25 6.80 12.66
CA ASP A 212 -15.42 6.62 11.81
C ASP A 212 -15.78 5.14 11.63
N PRO A 213 -16.85 4.64 12.30
CA PRO A 213 -17.21 3.23 12.24
C PRO A 213 -17.72 2.80 10.86
N ASN A 214 -18.31 3.71 10.11
CA ASN A 214 -18.86 3.43 8.78
C ASN A 214 -17.74 3.28 7.75
N TYR A 215 -16.74 4.14 7.83
CA TYR A 215 -15.55 4.05 7.00
C TYR A 215 -14.79 2.73 7.26
N LEU A 216 -14.57 2.39 8.52
CA LEU A 216 -13.92 1.14 8.93
C LEU A 216 -14.73 -0.12 8.55
N ARG A 217 -16.07 -0.03 8.60
CA ARG A 217 -16.97 -1.11 8.15
C ARG A 217 -16.74 -1.44 6.68
N TYR A 218 -16.59 -0.45 5.81
CA TYR A 218 -16.35 -0.69 4.41
C TYR A 218 -14.95 -1.25 4.13
N ILE A 219 -13.93 -0.81 4.85
CA ILE A 219 -12.60 -1.47 4.77
C ILE A 219 -12.72 -2.95 5.14
N ALA A 220 -13.40 -3.27 6.25
CA ALA A 220 -13.59 -4.65 6.66
C ALA A 220 -14.37 -5.49 5.63
N ARG A 221 -15.40 -4.90 4.97
CA ARG A 221 -16.13 -5.57 3.89
C ARG A 221 -15.24 -5.83 2.68
N MET A 222 -14.40 -4.87 2.29
CA MET A 222 -13.46 -5.02 1.18
C MET A 222 -12.42 -6.11 1.44
N LEU A 223 -11.89 -6.19 2.66
CA LEU A 223 -10.94 -7.23 3.06
C LEU A 223 -11.56 -8.64 3.02
N LYS A 224 -12.87 -8.74 3.25
CA LYS A 224 -13.63 -10.00 3.30
C LYS A 224 -14.43 -10.28 2.03
N SER A 225 -14.23 -9.51 0.96
CA SER A 225 -15.04 -9.68 -0.28
C SER A 225 -14.82 -11.03 -0.99
N GLY A 226 -13.69 -11.68 -0.71
CA GLY A 226 -13.36 -12.97 -1.30
C GLY A 226 -12.76 -12.86 -2.70
N VAL A 227 -12.46 -14.03 -3.25
CA VAL A 227 -11.85 -14.19 -4.57
C VAL A 227 -12.67 -15.17 -5.39
N MET A 228 -12.83 -14.89 -6.67
CA MET A 228 -13.44 -15.80 -7.65
C MET A 228 -12.33 -16.43 -8.51
N ILE A 229 -12.16 -17.75 -8.40
CA ILE A 229 -11.19 -18.55 -9.15
C ILE A 229 -11.94 -19.54 -10.01
N GLU A 230 -11.84 -19.43 -11.32
CA GLU A 230 -12.50 -20.34 -12.29
C GLU A 230 -13.99 -20.58 -11.98
N GLY A 231 -14.69 -19.50 -11.58
CA GLY A 231 -16.13 -19.56 -11.26
C GLY A 231 -16.45 -20.07 -9.84
N LYS A 232 -15.44 -20.43 -9.02
CA LYS A 232 -15.63 -20.83 -7.62
C LYS A 232 -15.26 -19.69 -6.68
N TYR A 233 -16.12 -19.46 -5.69
CA TYR A 233 -15.87 -18.47 -4.65
C TYR A 233 -14.96 -19.05 -3.56
N GLU A 234 -13.94 -18.30 -3.18
CA GLU A 234 -13.08 -18.57 -2.04
C GLU A 234 -13.10 -17.39 -1.06
N GLU A 235 -13.33 -17.69 0.20
CA GLU A 235 -13.32 -16.67 1.26
C GLU A 235 -11.89 -16.23 1.58
N THR A 236 -11.70 -14.92 1.83
CA THR A 236 -10.43 -14.35 2.24
C THR A 236 -10.43 -14.06 3.74
N SER A 237 -9.68 -14.83 4.52
CA SER A 237 -9.50 -14.61 5.96
C SER A 237 -8.23 -13.80 6.29
N VAL A 238 -7.27 -13.78 5.39
CA VAL A 238 -6.00 -13.06 5.48
C VAL A 238 -5.64 -12.45 4.12
N GLY A 239 -4.76 -11.47 4.15
CA GLY A 239 -4.26 -10.82 2.95
C GLY A 239 -5.14 -9.66 2.46
N THR A 240 -4.58 -8.90 1.54
CA THR A 240 -5.30 -7.86 0.80
C THR A 240 -5.37 -8.27 -0.67
N PRO A 241 -6.50 -8.09 -1.37
CA PRO A 241 -6.60 -8.47 -2.77
C PRO A 241 -5.52 -7.77 -3.60
N GLN A 242 -4.59 -8.55 -4.17
CA GLN A 242 -3.59 -8.01 -5.08
C GLN A 242 -4.31 -7.44 -6.32
N GLY A 243 -4.22 -6.12 -6.51
CA GLY A 243 -4.91 -5.41 -7.61
C GLY A 243 -6.06 -4.50 -7.16
N GLY A 244 -6.48 -4.56 -5.90
CA GLY A 244 -7.38 -3.56 -5.32
C GLY A 244 -6.70 -2.18 -5.20
N LEU A 245 -7.40 -1.10 -5.57
CA LEU A 245 -6.85 0.26 -5.50
C LEU A 245 -6.53 0.73 -4.08
N ILE A 246 -7.19 0.16 -3.07
CA ILE A 246 -6.96 0.50 -1.66
C ILE A 246 -5.81 -0.31 -1.04
N SER A 247 -5.44 -1.45 -1.63
CA SER A 247 -4.46 -2.37 -1.04
C SER A 247 -3.07 -1.74 -0.82
N PRO A 248 -2.52 -0.89 -1.72
CA PRO A 248 -1.22 -0.26 -1.51
C PRO A 248 -1.17 0.65 -0.28
N ILE A 249 -2.21 1.44 -0.03
CA ILE A 249 -2.23 2.31 1.15
C ILE A 249 -2.44 1.51 2.44
N LEU A 250 -3.28 0.46 2.42
CA LEU A 250 -3.45 -0.45 3.56
C LEU A 250 -2.14 -1.18 3.91
N ALA A 251 -1.38 -1.59 2.89
CA ALA A 251 -0.04 -2.16 3.04
C ALA A 251 0.91 -1.18 3.73
N ASN A 252 0.94 0.07 3.28
CA ASN A 252 1.75 1.11 3.92
C ASN A 252 1.33 1.38 5.37
N VAL A 253 0.03 1.40 5.67
CA VAL A 253 -0.47 1.54 7.05
C VAL A 253 0.03 0.38 7.91
N TYR A 254 -0.09 -0.85 7.43
CA TYR A 254 0.36 -2.03 8.17
C TYR A 254 1.86 -1.97 8.46
N LEU A 255 2.68 -1.71 7.44
CA LEU A 255 4.14 -1.64 7.58
C LEU A 255 4.60 -0.44 8.41
N HIS A 256 3.88 0.66 8.39
CA HIS A 256 4.15 1.80 9.24
C HIS A 256 4.15 1.42 10.73
N TYR A 257 3.15 0.64 11.17
CA TYR A 257 3.07 0.20 12.56
C TYR A 257 4.01 -0.96 12.89
N VAL A 258 4.07 -1.97 12.02
CA VAL A 258 4.81 -3.20 12.29
C VAL A 258 6.32 -3.04 12.07
N LEU A 259 6.74 -2.21 11.11
CA LEU A 259 8.14 -2.08 10.73
C LEU A 259 8.70 -0.69 11.03
N ASP A 260 8.09 0.39 10.48
CA ASP A 260 8.69 1.71 10.50
C ASP A 260 8.79 2.26 11.94
N ILE A 261 7.68 2.25 12.67
CA ILE A 261 7.62 2.71 14.08
C ILE A 261 8.43 1.78 14.99
N TRP A 262 8.33 0.48 14.81
CA TRP A 262 9.09 -0.49 15.59
C TRP A 262 10.60 -0.31 15.40
N PHE A 263 11.07 -0.14 14.17
CA PHE A 263 12.47 0.15 13.90
C PHE A 263 12.92 1.44 14.59
N GLU A 264 12.18 2.52 14.41
CA GLU A 264 12.54 3.84 14.92
C GLU A 264 12.52 3.89 16.46
N LYS A 265 11.49 3.32 17.09
CA LYS A 265 11.28 3.43 18.54
C LYS A 265 11.93 2.31 19.37
N CYS A 266 12.08 1.12 18.79
CA CYS A 266 12.57 -0.05 19.51
C CYS A 266 13.97 -0.46 19.06
N ILE A 267 14.17 -0.73 17.76
CA ILE A 267 15.44 -1.28 17.26
C ILE A 267 16.58 -0.27 17.35
N LYS A 268 16.38 0.96 16.89
CA LYS A 268 17.43 1.99 16.97
C LYS A 268 17.99 2.20 18.37
N LYS A 269 17.17 2.04 19.39
CA LYS A 269 17.57 2.21 20.80
C LYS A 269 18.44 1.06 21.31
N GLN A 270 18.38 -0.10 20.69
CA GLN A 270 19.14 -1.31 21.07
C GLN A 270 20.46 -1.44 20.28
N LEU A 271 20.68 -0.60 19.28
CA LEU A 271 21.84 -0.66 18.42
C LEU A 271 22.93 0.31 18.92
N TYR A 272 24.18 -0.16 18.92
CA TYR A 272 25.34 0.68 19.18
C TYR A 272 25.78 1.34 17.87
N GLY A 273 25.40 2.61 17.67
CA GLY A 273 25.73 3.38 16.49
C GLY A 273 24.50 3.87 15.72
N GLU A 274 24.75 4.46 14.55
CA GLU A 274 23.67 4.98 13.71
C GLU A 274 23.03 3.86 12.89
N ALA A 275 21.70 3.86 12.82
CA ALA A 275 20.93 2.91 12.03
C ALA A 275 19.89 3.64 11.16
N TYR A 276 19.79 3.24 9.91
CA TYR A 276 18.94 3.86 8.91
C TYR A 276 18.04 2.81 8.27
N LEU A 277 16.75 3.12 8.14
CA LEU A 277 15.78 2.32 7.40
C LEU A 277 15.39 3.08 6.13
N VAL A 278 15.41 2.41 4.99
CA VAL A 278 14.81 2.89 3.76
C VAL A 278 13.91 1.78 3.25
N ARG A 279 12.62 2.05 3.13
CA ARG A 279 11.60 1.10 2.69
C ARG A 279 10.90 1.60 1.43
N PHE A 280 10.85 0.75 0.42
CA PHE A 280 10.08 0.99 -0.79
C PHE A 280 9.01 -0.09 -0.93
N ALA A 281 7.78 0.18 -0.46
CA ALA A 281 6.69 -0.79 -0.38
C ALA A 281 7.15 -2.11 0.27
N ASP A 282 6.51 -3.22 -0.09
CA ASP A 282 7.03 -4.58 0.08
C ASP A 282 7.39 -5.20 -1.27
N TYR A 283 7.70 -4.39 -2.25
CA TYR A 283 7.55 -4.65 -3.67
C TYR A 283 8.36 -5.83 -4.18
N THR A 284 7.64 -6.75 -4.82
CA THR A 284 8.17 -7.96 -5.46
C THR A 284 8.43 -7.80 -6.97
N GLU A 285 8.28 -6.62 -7.56
CA GLU A 285 8.38 -6.43 -9.03
C GLU A 285 9.57 -5.63 -9.54
N VAL A 286 10.29 -4.96 -8.66
CA VAL A 286 11.59 -4.38 -9.04
C VAL A 286 12.61 -5.09 -8.16
N GLU A 287 13.64 -5.63 -8.74
CA GLU A 287 14.78 -6.26 -8.07
C GLU A 287 15.56 -5.31 -7.13
N THR A 288 14.89 -4.29 -6.62
CA THR A 288 15.42 -3.28 -5.69
C THR A 288 14.62 -3.33 -4.40
N MET A 289 15.16 -4.01 -3.47
CA MET A 289 14.63 -4.39 -2.17
C MET A 289 14.59 -3.26 -1.14
N PRO A 290 13.74 -3.34 -0.09
CA PRO A 290 13.87 -2.47 1.07
C PRO A 290 15.23 -2.73 1.70
N LYS A 291 16.08 -1.71 1.77
CA LYS A 291 17.40 -1.81 2.37
C LYS A 291 17.35 -1.27 3.79
N LEU A 292 17.66 -2.12 4.73
CA LEU A 292 17.90 -1.76 6.12
C LEU A 292 19.40 -1.52 6.29
N PHE A 293 19.77 -0.29 6.62
CA PHE A 293 21.17 0.04 6.87
C PHE A 293 21.42 0.02 8.38
N LEU A 294 22.27 -0.89 8.81
CA LEU A 294 22.72 -0.98 10.20
C LEU A 294 24.20 -0.61 10.26
N ASN A 295 24.51 0.48 10.95
CA ASN A 295 25.87 0.76 11.37
C ASN A 295 26.06 0.23 12.80
N CYS A 296 26.41 -1.03 12.95
CA CYS A 296 26.65 -1.63 14.24
C CYS A 296 28.14 -1.95 14.41
N ARG A 297 28.81 -1.42 15.44
CA ARG A 297 30.20 -1.71 15.75
C ARG A 297 30.45 -3.14 16.23
N ARG A 298 29.42 -3.86 16.66
CA ARG A 298 29.48 -5.28 17.05
C ARG A 298 28.21 -6.01 16.63
N TYR A 299 28.32 -6.86 15.64
CA TYR A 299 27.29 -7.82 15.30
C TYR A 299 27.59 -9.15 16.02
N GLN A 300 26.88 -9.43 17.09
CA GLN A 300 26.76 -10.78 17.63
C GLN A 300 25.31 -11.23 17.42
N GLY A 301 25.09 -11.99 16.38
CA GLY A 301 23.95 -12.88 16.20
C GLY A 301 22.55 -12.28 16.45
N PHE A 302 22.11 -11.30 15.64
CA PHE A 302 20.75 -10.78 15.76
C PHE A 302 19.78 -11.72 15.01
N ARG A 303 19.01 -12.52 15.73
CA ARG A 303 17.83 -13.19 15.16
C ARG A 303 16.64 -12.26 15.28
N LEU A 304 16.19 -11.70 14.13
CA LEU A 304 14.92 -11.03 14.04
C LEU A 304 13.79 -12.08 14.13
N ASN A 305 13.36 -12.41 15.35
CA ASN A 305 12.09 -13.10 15.56
C ASN A 305 10.99 -12.07 15.59
N ILE A 306 10.35 -11.85 14.46
CA ILE A 306 9.08 -11.10 14.40
C ILE A 306 7.97 -12.13 14.64
N SER A 307 7.64 -12.36 15.89
CA SER A 307 6.37 -12.98 16.27
C SER A 307 5.31 -11.89 16.29
N ALA A 308 4.36 -11.97 15.36
CA ALA A 308 3.16 -11.14 15.34
C ALA A 308 2.18 -11.58 16.42
#